data_6fbe1553905986b115d5bf9630051bbb
#
_entry.id   6fbe1553905986b115d5bf9630051bbb
#
_cell.length_a   1.000
_cell.length_b   1.000
_cell.length_c   1.000
_cell.angle_alpha   90.00
_cell.angle_beta   90.00
_cell.angle_gamma   90.00
#
_symmetry.space_group_name_H-M   'P 1'
#
loop_
_entity.id
_entity.type
_entity.pdbx_description
1 polymer ?
#
loop_
_entity_poly.entity_id
_entity_poly.type
_entity_poly.pdbx_seq_one_letter_code
_entity_poly.pdbx_strand_id
1 'polypeptide(L)'
;MSRWPTLPVSVRTLALLWGCMLLLTSLPNATARANERDGRLDIYFIDVEGGAATLLVTPAGESVLIDSGYPDNGYRDRDRILKTVRGAGLKQIDHAVVSHWHLDHFGNHAALAAEIPIRNFWDRGLPDTLAEDPQFPEKAARYRAAAQNQSKTLKVGDKLPLKSGDLPLEVLVVTASGDVLPNSGAPNPHADAHRPQPEDTSDNARSLSFKWTLGDFSFLCCGDLTWNTEARLVTPKNPLGTIELFMVTHHGLNVSNNPALVWAIDPRVAVTCNGPTKGGAKETQQTLRKVGSLQAMYQLHRNVQLTADEQAPASHIANGGTTAGCEGRSIKASVAPDGRSYTVSIEGIDRIDRYECRPHR
;
A
#
# COMPACT_ATOMS: atom_id res chain seq x y z
N MET A 1 44.72 11.74 -93.05
CA MET A 1 44.08 10.60 -93.63
C MET A 1 43.49 9.72 -92.52
N SER A 2 42.21 9.83 -92.41
CA SER A 2 41.18 8.76 -92.26
C SER A 2 41.52 7.65 -91.28
N ARG A 3 40.75 7.36 -90.33
CA ARG A 3 39.38 6.82 -90.29
C ARG A 3 38.95 6.58 -88.86
N TRP A 4 37.72 6.87 -88.56
CA TRP A 4 36.98 6.33 -87.44
C TRP A 4 36.69 4.82 -87.58
N PRO A 5 36.55 4.04 -86.56
CA PRO A 5 35.16 3.61 -86.29
C PRO A 5 34.76 3.45 -84.77
N THR A 6 33.50 3.81 -84.53
CA THR A 6 32.39 3.15 -83.82
C THR A 6 32.57 2.53 -82.42
N LEU A 7 31.76 3.03 -81.54
CA LEU A 7 31.38 2.50 -80.22
C LEU A 7 30.62 1.17 -80.29
N PRO A 8 30.61 0.46 -79.14
CA PRO A 8 29.34 -0.10 -78.71
C PRO A 8 28.95 0.33 -77.27
N VAL A 9 27.67 0.53 -77.13
CA VAL A 9 26.89 0.81 -75.93
C VAL A 9 26.96 -0.36 -74.96
N SER A 10 27.36 -0.11 -73.68
CA SER A 10 27.14 -1.06 -72.58
C SER A 10 26.19 -0.50 -71.59
N VAL A 11 25.10 -1.25 -71.43
CA VAL A 11 24.01 -1.04 -70.45
C VAL A 11 24.55 -1.06 -69.02
N ARG A 12 24.45 0.05 -68.30
CA ARG A 12 24.70 0.09 -66.86
C ARG A 12 23.38 -0.18 -66.10
N THR A 13 23.33 -1.34 -65.48
CA THR A 13 22.29 -1.73 -64.54
C THR A 13 22.41 -0.88 -63.28
N LEU A 14 21.41 -0.04 -63.01
CA LEU A 14 21.30 0.72 -61.76
C LEU A 14 20.71 -0.24 -60.70
N ALA A 15 21.52 -0.65 -59.73
CA ALA A 15 21.05 -1.35 -58.55
C ALA A 15 20.59 -0.29 -57.53
N LEU A 16 19.27 -0.21 -57.32
CA LEU A 16 18.65 0.56 -56.22
C LEU A 16 18.85 -0.20 -54.91
N LEU A 17 19.74 0.25 -54.05
CA LEU A 17 19.83 -0.17 -52.65
C LEU A 17 18.72 0.57 -51.85
N TRP A 18 17.66 -0.13 -51.54
CA TRP A 18 16.69 0.29 -50.52
C TRP A 18 17.31 0.07 -49.13
N GLY A 19 17.84 1.13 -48.53
CA GLY A 19 18.21 1.16 -47.13
C GLY A 19 16.94 1.25 -46.28
N CYS A 20 16.50 0.14 -45.65
CA CYS A 20 15.53 0.15 -44.58
C CYS A 20 16.17 0.82 -43.35
N MET A 21 15.91 2.10 -43.19
CA MET A 21 16.21 2.83 -41.97
C MET A 21 15.13 2.46 -40.93
N LEU A 22 15.41 1.47 -40.07
CA LEU A 22 14.62 1.17 -38.89
C LEU A 22 14.72 2.38 -37.95
N LEU A 23 13.73 3.25 -38.02
CA LEU A 23 13.46 4.23 -36.97
C LEU A 23 13.00 3.48 -35.71
N LEU A 24 13.95 3.18 -34.84
CA LEU A 24 13.64 2.87 -33.44
C LEU A 24 13.04 4.13 -32.81
N THR A 25 11.72 4.27 -32.92
CA THR A 25 10.99 5.23 -32.07
C THR A 25 11.05 4.68 -30.67
N SER A 26 11.92 5.23 -29.84
CA SER A 26 11.84 5.10 -28.39
C SER A 26 10.49 5.71 -27.98
N LEU A 27 9.50 4.86 -27.76
CA LEU A 27 8.27 5.27 -27.09
C LEU A 27 8.67 5.86 -25.72
N PRO A 28 8.27 7.09 -25.40
CA PRO A 28 8.46 7.57 -24.06
C PRO A 28 7.78 6.59 -23.11
N ASN A 29 8.49 6.15 -22.07
CA ASN A 29 7.90 5.45 -20.94
C ASN A 29 6.83 6.38 -20.33
N ALA A 30 5.63 6.34 -20.87
CA ALA A 30 4.49 6.95 -20.24
C ALA A 30 4.29 6.20 -18.93
N THR A 31 4.66 6.82 -17.82
CA THR A 31 4.19 6.41 -16.50
C THR A 31 2.67 6.37 -16.61
N ALA A 32 2.10 5.17 -16.71
CA ALA A 32 0.67 4.97 -16.81
C ALA A 32 0.04 5.65 -15.58
N ARG A 33 -0.69 6.74 -15.81
CA ARG A 33 -1.49 7.35 -14.76
C ARG A 33 -2.58 6.37 -14.40
N ALA A 34 -2.69 6.06 -13.10
CA ALA A 34 -3.81 5.29 -12.61
C ALA A 34 -5.10 6.01 -13.01
N ASN A 35 -5.94 5.35 -13.77
CA ASN A 35 -7.28 5.82 -14.09
C ASN A 35 -8.17 4.61 -14.43
N GLU A 36 -9.47 4.81 -14.38
CA GLU A 36 -10.50 3.80 -14.68
C GLU A 36 -10.37 3.11 -16.06
N ARG A 37 -9.44 3.57 -16.92
CA ARG A 37 -9.25 3.04 -18.26
C ARG A 37 -8.24 1.91 -18.35
N ASP A 38 -7.35 1.76 -17.37
CA ASP A 38 -6.32 0.72 -17.40
C ASP A 38 -6.73 -0.55 -16.64
N GLY A 39 -7.84 -0.52 -15.88
CA GLY A 39 -8.40 -1.65 -15.15
C GLY A 39 -7.51 -2.19 -14.03
N ARG A 40 -6.52 -1.44 -13.60
CA ARG A 40 -5.56 -1.85 -12.56
C ARG A 40 -6.07 -1.48 -11.17
N LEU A 41 -5.65 -2.26 -10.18
CA LEU A 41 -5.71 -1.83 -8.78
C LEU A 41 -4.35 -1.22 -8.41
N ASP A 42 -4.31 0.07 -8.17
CA ASP A 42 -3.12 0.78 -7.73
C ASP A 42 -3.16 1.04 -6.22
N ILE A 43 -2.07 0.77 -5.52
CA ILE A 43 -1.92 0.94 -4.07
C ILE A 43 -0.70 1.82 -3.84
N TYR A 44 -0.90 3.00 -3.27
CA TYR A 44 0.16 3.95 -2.95
C TYR A 44 0.38 3.98 -1.44
N PHE A 45 1.54 3.56 -1.00
CA PHE A 45 2.01 3.75 0.37
C PHE A 45 2.67 5.11 0.44
N ILE A 46 1.96 6.09 1.01
CA ILE A 46 2.38 7.49 1.01
C ILE A 46 3.29 7.74 2.20
N ASP A 47 4.42 8.40 1.95
CA ASP A 47 5.34 8.74 3.03
C ASP A 47 4.78 9.86 3.91
N VAL A 48 4.46 9.51 5.16
CA VAL A 48 4.05 10.43 6.23
C VAL A 48 4.97 10.28 7.46
N GLU A 49 6.19 9.80 7.23
CA GLU A 49 7.31 9.74 8.20
C GLU A 49 6.97 9.10 9.53
N GLY A 50 6.36 7.93 9.49
CA GLY A 50 6.04 7.10 10.67
C GLY A 50 4.61 7.24 11.17
N GLY A 51 3.74 7.86 10.42
CA GLY A 51 2.29 7.66 10.43
C GLY A 51 1.86 6.71 9.32
N ALA A 52 0.56 6.65 9.04
CA ALA A 52 0.01 5.87 7.94
C ALA A 52 -0.84 6.72 7.00
N ALA A 53 -0.68 6.49 5.71
CA ALA A 53 -1.58 6.96 4.65
C ALA A 53 -1.43 6.05 3.44
N THR A 54 -2.49 5.35 3.08
CA THR A 54 -2.49 4.43 1.94
C THR A 54 -3.65 4.80 1.01
N LEU A 55 -3.32 5.19 -0.22
CA LEU A 55 -4.32 5.48 -1.25
C LEU A 55 -4.43 4.29 -2.17
N LEU A 56 -5.67 3.81 -2.38
CA LEU A 56 -5.98 2.78 -3.36
C LEU A 56 -6.86 3.38 -4.45
N VAL A 57 -6.54 3.05 -5.71
CA VAL A 57 -7.39 3.36 -6.87
C VAL A 57 -7.85 2.04 -7.46
N THR A 58 -9.16 1.81 -7.44
CA THR A 58 -9.75 0.55 -7.88
C THR A 58 -9.79 0.42 -9.40
N PRO A 59 -9.94 -0.78 -9.96
CA PRO A 59 -10.15 -0.97 -11.41
C PRO A 59 -11.32 -0.18 -11.98
N ALA A 60 -12.35 0.12 -11.16
CA ALA A 60 -13.50 0.94 -11.53
C ALA A 60 -13.30 2.45 -11.33
N GLY A 61 -12.08 2.87 -10.97
CA GLY A 61 -11.70 4.28 -10.79
C GLY A 61 -12.16 4.92 -9.48
N GLU A 62 -12.66 4.14 -8.50
CA GLU A 62 -12.94 4.65 -7.16
C GLU A 62 -11.66 4.76 -6.34
N SER A 63 -11.63 5.76 -5.47
CA SER A 63 -10.52 6.00 -4.56
C SER A 63 -10.86 5.64 -3.12
N VAL A 64 -9.96 4.94 -2.45
CA VAL A 64 -10.03 4.64 -1.01
C VAL A 64 -8.76 5.15 -0.35
N LEU A 65 -8.89 6.10 0.56
CA LEU A 65 -7.77 6.55 1.40
C LEU A 65 -7.92 5.91 2.78
N ILE A 66 -6.97 5.08 3.16
CA ILE A 66 -6.88 4.51 4.51
C ILE A 66 -5.84 5.32 5.26
N ASP A 67 -6.28 5.99 6.33
CA ASP A 67 -5.50 6.87 7.18
C ASP A 67 -4.94 8.12 6.48
N SER A 68 -4.41 9.07 7.26
CA SER A 68 -4.08 10.40 6.74
C SER A 68 -2.86 11.08 7.41
N GLY A 69 -2.05 10.33 8.14
CA GLY A 69 -0.83 10.86 8.79
C GLY A 69 -1.10 11.88 9.90
N TYR A 70 -0.04 12.52 10.33
CA TYR A 70 -0.06 13.55 11.39
C TYR A 70 -0.63 14.88 10.90
N PRO A 71 -1.41 15.60 11.73
CA PRO A 71 -1.96 16.93 11.38
C PRO A 71 -0.92 18.05 11.46
N ASP A 72 0.21 17.78 12.08
CA ASP A 72 1.27 18.74 12.36
C ASP A 72 2.28 18.84 11.21
N ASN A 73 3.43 19.42 11.47
CA ASN A 73 4.53 19.56 10.50
C ASN A 73 4.20 20.45 9.30
N GLY A 74 3.45 21.54 9.50
CA GLY A 74 3.15 22.52 8.46
C GLY A 74 2.34 21.93 7.30
N TYR A 75 1.42 21.02 7.60
CA TYR A 75 0.59 20.30 6.62
C TYR A 75 1.36 19.35 5.68
N ARG A 76 2.58 18.98 6.00
CA ARG A 76 3.43 18.09 5.19
C ARG A 76 2.68 16.85 4.72
N ASP A 77 2.06 16.11 5.64
CA ASP A 77 1.41 14.83 5.34
C ASP A 77 0.17 15.03 4.47
N ARG A 78 -0.65 16.05 4.79
CA ARG A 78 -1.78 16.45 3.94
C ARG A 78 -1.32 16.74 2.51
N ASP A 79 -0.27 17.52 2.34
CA ASP A 79 0.21 17.95 1.02
C ASP A 79 0.79 16.79 0.21
N ARG A 80 1.48 15.83 0.87
CA ARG A 80 1.96 14.60 0.25
C ARG A 80 0.80 13.70 -0.21
N ILE A 81 -0.26 13.58 0.61
CA ILE A 81 -1.48 12.86 0.24
C ILE A 81 -2.15 13.53 -0.96
N LEU A 82 -2.35 14.85 -0.92
CA LEU A 82 -2.95 15.59 -2.04
C LEU A 82 -2.11 15.51 -3.32
N LYS A 83 -0.77 15.54 -3.22
CA LYS A 83 0.14 15.31 -4.36
C LYS A 83 -0.13 13.94 -4.98
N THR A 84 -0.24 12.89 -4.17
CA THR A 84 -0.49 11.53 -4.65
C THR A 84 -1.88 11.40 -5.27
N VAL A 85 -2.92 11.92 -4.61
CA VAL A 85 -4.30 11.93 -5.11
C VAL A 85 -4.38 12.62 -6.48
N ARG A 86 -3.80 13.83 -6.61
CA ARG A 86 -3.77 14.59 -7.87
C ARG A 86 -2.89 13.90 -8.92
N GLY A 87 -1.77 13.33 -8.52
CA GLY A 87 -0.87 12.56 -9.39
C GLY A 87 -1.54 11.31 -9.96
N ALA A 88 -2.43 10.67 -9.21
CA ALA A 88 -3.28 9.57 -9.66
C ALA A 88 -4.44 10.04 -10.57
N GLY A 89 -4.58 11.35 -10.85
CA GLY A 89 -5.64 11.91 -11.71
C GLY A 89 -6.99 12.06 -11.01
N LEU A 90 -7.04 11.89 -9.69
CA LEU A 90 -8.27 11.96 -8.91
C LEU A 90 -8.65 13.41 -8.60
N LYS A 91 -9.95 13.69 -8.58
CA LYS A 91 -10.53 15.00 -8.23
C LYS A 91 -11.28 14.99 -6.91
N GLN A 92 -11.40 13.81 -6.29
CA GLN A 92 -12.09 13.55 -5.03
C GLN A 92 -11.54 12.29 -4.40
N ILE A 93 -11.86 12.07 -3.14
CA ILE A 93 -11.70 10.79 -2.42
C ILE A 93 -13.10 10.19 -2.25
N ASP A 94 -13.35 9.01 -2.81
CA ASP A 94 -14.67 8.38 -2.73
C ASP A 94 -14.93 7.79 -1.34
N HIS A 95 -13.90 7.21 -0.74
CA HIS A 95 -13.95 6.60 0.59
C HIS A 95 -12.71 6.99 1.40
N ALA A 96 -12.90 7.68 2.51
CA ALA A 96 -11.87 7.93 3.52
C ALA A 96 -12.13 7.01 4.72
N VAL A 97 -11.13 6.28 5.14
CA VAL A 97 -11.21 5.26 6.20
C VAL A 97 -10.24 5.63 7.31
N VAL A 98 -10.71 5.64 8.55
CA VAL A 98 -9.88 5.71 9.75
C VAL A 98 -9.72 4.30 10.31
N SER A 99 -8.48 3.79 10.34
CA SER A 99 -8.19 2.49 10.92
C SER A 99 -8.40 2.49 12.43
N HIS A 100 -7.88 3.50 13.10
CA HIS A 100 -8.03 3.75 14.53
C HIS A 100 -7.73 5.22 14.87
N TRP A 101 -7.92 5.62 16.12
CA TRP A 101 -8.01 7.03 16.51
C TRP A 101 -6.69 7.65 17.02
N HIS A 102 -5.52 7.13 16.63
CA HIS A 102 -4.27 7.83 16.87
C HIS A 102 -4.00 8.90 15.81
N LEU A 103 -3.36 10.00 16.24
CA LEU A 103 -3.18 11.19 15.39
C LEU A 103 -2.40 10.94 14.11
N ASP A 104 -1.47 10.02 14.13
CA ASP A 104 -0.68 9.63 12.96
C ASP A 104 -1.47 8.78 11.95
N HIS A 105 -2.76 8.54 12.23
CA HIS A 105 -3.70 7.85 11.35
C HIS A 105 -4.85 8.75 10.92
N PHE A 106 -5.59 9.36 11.86
CA PHE A 106 -6.75 10.17 11.46
C PHE A 106 -6.49 11.67 11.35
N GLY A 107 -5.28 12.13 11.66
CA GLY A 107 -4.96 13.53 11.94
C GLY A 107 -5.30 14.53 10.85
N ASN A 108 -5.20 14.17 9.58
CA ASN A 108 -5.45 15.08 8.46
C ASN A 108 -6.81 14.89 7.76
N HIS A 109 -7.69 13.99 8.19
CA HIS A 109 -8.97 13.80 7.50
C HIS A 109 -9.78 15.11 7.38
N ALA A 110 -9.83 15.91 8.43
CA ALA A 110 -10.51 17.20 8.40
C ALA A 110 -9.81 18.21 7.49
N ALA A 111 -8.49 18.26 7.51
CA ALA A 111 -7.72 19.15 6.64
C ALA A 111 -7.81 18.75 5.17
N LEU A 112 -7.84 17.45 4.86
CA LEU A 112 -8.05 16.93 3.51
C LEU A 112 -9.47 17.28 3.00
N ALA A 113 -10.50 17.13 3.83
CA ALA A 113 -11.87 17.45 3.46
C ALA A 113 -12.08 18.95 3.13
N ALA A 114 -11.23 19.84 3.65
CA ALA A 114 -11.23 21.25 3.30
C ALA A 114 -10.60 21.54 1.92
N GLU A 115 -9.73 20.64 1.42
CA GLU A 115 -8.96 20.83 0.18
C GLU A 115 -9.50 20.03 -1.02
N ILE A 116 -10.18 18.91 -0.75
CA ILE A 116 -10.70 18.03 -1.79
C ILE A 116 -12.00 17.36 -1.30
N PRO A 117 -13.03 17.19 -2.18
CA PRO A 117 -14.24 16.50 -1.79
C PRO A 117 -13.97 15.06 -1.30
N ILE A 118 -14.53 14.71 -0.15
CA ILE A 118 -14.57 13.34 0.37
C ILE A 118 -16.03 12.90 0.44
N ARG A 119 -16.39 11.80 -0.25
CA ARG A 119 -17.79 11.39 -0.37
C ARG A 119 -18.29 10.57 0.81
N ASN A 120 -17.46 9.65 1.30
CA ASN A 120 -17.84 8.76 2.38
C ASN A 120 -16.72 8.68 3.41
N PHE A 121 -17.09 8.74 4.67
CA PHE A 121 -16.20 8.51 5.80
C PHE A 121 -16.57 7.19 6.46
N TRP A 122 -15.56 6.40 6.79
CA TRP A 122 -15.68 5.07 7.40
C TRP A 122 -14.75 4.96 8.58
N ASP A 123 -15.21 4.35 9.65
CA ASP A 123 -14.41 4.14 10.86
C ASP A 123 -14.90 2.91 11.64
N ARG A 124 -14.21 2.57 12.71
CA ARG A 124 -14.57 1.50 13.63
C ARG A 124 -15.64 1.87 14.68
N GLY A 125 -16.26 3.01 14.56
CA GLY A 125 -17.02 3.71 15.57
C GLY A 125 -16.20 4.78 16.28
N LEU A 126 -16.77 5.98 16.41
CA LEU A 126 -16.10 7.13 17.00
C LEU A 126 -16.41 7.19 18.51
N PRO A 127 -15.47 6.91 19.41
CA PRO A 127 -15.68 7.01 20.85
C PRO A 127 -15.79 8.49 21.29
N ASP A 128 -16.37 8.74 22.45
CA ASP A 128 -16.43 10.09 23.02
C ASP A 128 -15.11 10.51 23.63
N THR A 129 -14.33 9.58 24.16
CA THR A 129 -13.04 9.80 24.82
C THR A 129 -12.05 8.71 24.44
N LEU A 130 -10.76 9.03 24.53
CA LEU A 130 -9.67 8.09 24.39
C LEU A 130 -8.77 8.20 25.62
N ALA A 131 -8.51 7.09 26.32
CA ALA A 131 -7.79 7.12 27.59
C ALA A 131 -6.36 7.65 27.45
N GLU A 132 -5.72 7.35 26.33
CA GLU A 132 -4.36 7.77 25.99
C GLU A 132 -4.26 9.19 25.37
N ASP A 133 -5.39 9.82 25.04
CA ASP A 133 -5.42 11.17 24.47
C ASP A 133 -6.50 12.05 25.13
N PRO A 134 -6.20 12.79 26.19
CA PRO A 134 -7.16 13.69 26.83
C PRO A 134 -7.73 14.78 25.92
N GLN A 135 -7.04 15.12 24.81
CA GLN A 135 -7.51 16.11 23.83
C GLN A 135 -8.34 15.48 22.70
N PHE A 136 -8.55 14.17 22.73
CA PHE A 136 -9.29 13.44 21.71
C PHE A 136 -10.67 14.05 21.40
N PRO A 137 -11.49 14.49 22.39
CA PRO A 137 -12.82 15.05 22.08
C PRO A 137 -12.79 16.24 21.12
N GLU A 138 -11.77 17.12 21.21
CA GLU A 138 -11.62 18.28 20.30
C GLU A 138 -11.20 17.81 18.89
N LYS A 139 -10.29 16.84 18.81
CA LYS A 139 -9.81 16.27 17.56
C LYS A 139 -10.94 15.50 16.86
N ALA A 140 -11.68 14.69 17.61
CA ALA A 140 -12.85 13.96 17.14
C ALA A 140 -13.96 14.89 16.63
N ALA A 141 -14.16 16.05 17.28
CA ALA A 141 -15.13 17.05 16.83
C ALA A 141 -14.79 17.58 15.42
N ARG A 142 -13.51 17.79 15.12
CA ARG A 142 -13.06 18.22 13.79
C ARG A 142 -13.33 17.15 12.72
N TYR A 143 -13.03 15.89 13.01
CA TYR A 143 -13.36 14.76 12.13
C TYR A 143 -14.87 14.65 11.93
N ARG A 144 -15.66 14.70 13.01
CA ARG A 144 -17.11 14.61 12.97
C ARG A 144 -17.71 15.72 12.11
N ALA A 145 -17.21 16.95 12.21
CA ALA A 145 -17.63 18.08 11.39
C ALA A 145 -17.28 17.86 9.90
N ALA A 146 -16.07 17.39 9.59
CA ALA A 146 -15.65 17.09 8.22
C ALA A 146 -16.50 15.98 7.59
N ALA A 147 -16.86 14.96 8.37
CA ALA A 147 -17.78 13.90 7.96
C ALA A 147 -19.24 14.31 8.00
N GLN A 148 -19.58 15.55 8.34
CA GLN A 148 -20.95 16.08 8.45
C GLN A 148 -21.84 15.23 9.38
N ASN A 149 -21.26 14.61 10.41
CA ASN A 149 -21.91 13.64 11.30
C ASN A 149 -22.47 12.40 10.57
N GLN A 150 -21.91 12.02 9.43
CA GLN A 150 -22.40 10.93 8.59
C GLN A 150 -21.34 9.84 8.36
N SER A 151 -20.30 9.77 9.20
CA SER A 151 -19.37 8.65 9.15
C SER A 151 -20.10 7.33 9.42
N LYS A 152 -19.66 6.28 8.76
CA LYS A 152 -20.24 4.94 8.81
C LYS A 152 -19.30 4.00 9.54
N THR A 153 -19.85 3.26 10.50
CA THR A 153 -19.08 2.29 11.27
C THR A 153 -19.00 0.95 10.54
N LEU A 154 -17.78 0.44 10.41
CA LEU A 154 -17.49 -0.89 9.88
C LEU A 154 -17.29 -1.89 11.03
N LYS A 155 -17.76 -3.12 10.81
CA LYS A 155 -17.64 -4.25 11.73
C LYS A 155 -16.98 -5.43 11.06
N VAL A 156 -16.48 -6.35 11.85
CA VAL A 156 -15.91 -7.61 11.36
C VAL A 156 -16.91 -8.33 10.45
N GLY A 157 -16.44 -8.74 9.27
CA GLY A 157 -17.24 -9.40 8.24
C GLY A 157 -17.92 -8.44 7.26
N ASP A 158 -17.96 -7.14 7.53
CA ASP A 158 -18.48 -6.17 6.56
C ASP A 158 -17.58 -6.10 5.32
N LYS A 159 -18.18 -5.72 4.21
CA LYS A 159 -17.46 -5.41 2.97
C LYS A 159 -17.57 -3.94 2.66
N LEU A 160 -16.45 -3.31 2.30
CA LEU A 160 -16.49 -1.93 1.80
C LEU A 160 -17.25 -1.93 0.46
N PRO A 161 -18.31 -1.11 0.30
CA PRO A 161 -19.17 -1.15 -0.88
C PRO A 161 -18.53 -0.38 -2.04
N LEU A 162 -17.67 -1.05 -2.79
CA LEU A 162 -17.00 -0.52 -3.98
C LEU A 162 -17.76 -0.90 -5.25
N LYS A 163 -17.60 -0.10 -6.31
CA LYS A 163 -18.11 -0.44 -7.63
C LYS A 163 -17.41 -1.68 -8.17
N SER A 164 -18.17 -2.55 -8.80
CA SER A 164 -17.61 -3.71 -9.50
C SER A 164 -16.92 -3.26 -10.78
N GLY A 165 -15.72 -3.79 -11.02
CA GLY A 165 -15.05 -3.79 -12.33
C GLY A 165 -15.34 -5.09 -13.08
N ASP A 166 -14.58 -5.35 -14.15
CA ASP A 166 -14.66 -6.59 -14.92
C ASP A 166 -14.30 -7.81 -14.06
N LEU A 167 -13.30 -7.68 -13.19
CA LEU A 167 -12.97 -8.64 -12.15
C LEU A 167 -13.46 -8.10 -10.80
N PRO A 168 -14.21 -8.89 -10.01
CA PRO A 168 -14.68 -8.44 -8.70
C PRO A 168 -13.52 -8.11 -7.76
N LEU A 169 -13.58 -6.90 -7.18
CA LEU A 169 -12.70 -6.49 -6.08
C LEU A 169 -13.47 -6.63 -4.78
N GLU A 170 -12.99 -7.49 -3.89
CA GLU A 170 -13.55 -7.67 -2.56
C GLU A 170 -12.67 -7.00 -1.51
N VAL A 171 -13.28 -6.27 -0.58
CA VAL A 171 -12.60 -5.64 0.56
C VAL A 171 -13.32 -6.03 1.83
N LEU A 172 -12.77 -7.02 2.52
CA LEU A 172 -13.35 -7.62 3.72
C LEU A 172 -12.72 -7.02 4.98
N VAL A 173 -13.55 -6.59 5.92
CA VAL A 173 -13.12 -6.20 7.27
C VAL A 173 -12.80 -7.45 8.07
N VAL A 174 -11.53 -7.61 8.46
CA VAL A 174 -11.06 -8.81 9.18
C VAL A 174 -10.88 -8.58 10.68
N THR A 175 -10.68 -7.33 11.11
CA THR A 175 -10.75 -6.91 12.52
C THR A 175 -11.42 -5.54 12.65
N ALA A 176 -12.12 -5.31 13.77
CA ALA A 176 -12.72 -4.02 14.11
C ALA A 176 -13.00 -3.95 15.61
N SER A 177 -12.68 -2.85 16.26
CA SER A 177 -13.03 -2.57 17.67
C SER A 177 -12.60 -3.65 18.67
N GLY A 178 -11.52 -4.39 18.35
CA GLY A 178 -11.00 -5.48 19.16
C GLY A 178 -11.55 -6.87 18.79
N ASP A 179 -12.59 -6.93 17.97
CA ASP A 179 -13.11 -8.18 17.42
C ASP A 179 -12.29 -8.64 16.21
N VAL A 180 -12.26 -9.95 15.97
CA VAL A 180 -11.56 -10.58 14.83
C VAL A 180 -12.50 -11.52 14.10
N LEU A 181 -12.19 -11.82 12.81
CA LEU A 181 -12.93 -12.83 12.05
C LEU A 181 -13.04 -14.15 12.83
N PRO A 182 -14.16 -14.87 12.72
CA PRO A 182 -14.28 -16.21 13.26
C PRO A 182 -13.16 -17.12 12.76
N ASN A 183 -12.62 -17.94 13.66
CA ASN A 183 -11.57 -18.90 13.35
C ASN A 183 -12.10 -19.96 12.36
N SER A 184 -11.87 -19.72 11.07
CA SER A 184 -12.24 -20.58 9.94
C SER A 184 -11.03 -20.84 9.05
N GLY A 185 -11.20 -21.63 7.99
CA GLY A 185 -10.09 -21.95 7.07
C GLY A 185 -9.20 -23.08 7.57
N ALA A 186 -7.99 -23.15 7.05
CA ALA A 186 -7.01 -24.19 7.36
C ALA A 186 -6.41 -23.98 8.77
N PRO A 187 -6.01 -25.08 9.46
CA PRO A 187 -5.23 -24.96 10.67
C PRO A 187 -3.98 -24.12 10.44
N ASN A 188 -3.64 -23.27 11.41
CA ASN A 188 -2.42 -22.47 11.36
C ASN A 188 -1.23 -23.32 11.86
N PRO A 189 -0.29 -23.72 11.00
CA PRO A 189 0.88 -24.50 11.41
C PRO A 189 1.85 -23.73 12.30
N HIS A 190 1.67 -22.41 12.40
CA HIS A 190 2.51 -21.50 13.19
C HIS A 190 1.81 -20.97 14.46
N ALA A 191 0.68 -21.56 14.85
CA ALA A 191 -0.06 -21.13 16.04
C ALA A 191 0.82 -21.13 17.30
N ASP A 192 1.68 -22.13 17.44
CA ASP A 192 2.62 -22.29 18.56
C ASP A 192 3.78 -21.27 18.56
N ALA A 193 3.91 -20.46 17.51
CA ALA A 193 4.89 -19.36 17.49
C ALA A 193 4.43 -18.16 18.31
N HIS A 194 3.14 -18.07 18.62
CA HIS A 194 2.63 -17.02 19.50
C HIS A 194 3.19 -17.16 20.91
N ARG A 195 3.64 -16.05 21.47
CA ARG A 195 4.01 -15.89 22.89
C ARG A 195 3.16 -14.73 23.41
N PRO A 196 2.22 -14.97 24.33
CA PRO A 196 1.34 -13.92 24.86
C PRO A 196 2.16 -12.76 25.42
N GLN A 197 1.72 -11.55 25.13
CA GLN A 197 2.22 -10.30 25.68
C GLN A 197 1.14 -9.71 26.63
N PRO A 198 1.47 -8.73 27.47
CA PRO A 198 0.47 -7.96 28.19
C PRO A 198 -0.59 -7.44 27.22
N GLU A 199 -1.86 -7.45 27.62
CA GLU A 199 -2.95 -6.94 26.79
C GLU A 199 -2.75 -5.44 26.53
N ASP A 200 -2.81 -5.08 25.26
CA ASP A 200 -2.84 -3.67 24.86
C ASP A 200 -4.27 -3.14 24.97
N THR A 201 -4.44 -2.13 25.81
CA THR A 201 -5.72 -1.46 26.05
C THR A 201 -5.88 -0.19 25.23
N SER A 202 -4.86 0.22 24.48
CA SER A 202 -4.90 1.39 23.60
C SER A 202 -5.81 1.16 22.38
N ASP A 203 -6.00 2.19 21.62
CA ASP A 203 -6.81 2.15 20.41
C ASP A 203 -6.18 1.30 19.29
N ASN A 204 -4.87 1.06 19.33
CA ASN A 204 -4.17 0.17 18.40
C ASN A 204 -4.81 -1.23 18.34
N ALA A 205 -5.10 -1.83 19.50
CA ALA A 205 -5.72 -3.15 19.58
C ALA A 205 -7.13 -3.22 18.97
N ARG A 206 -7.71 -2.06 18.65
CA ARG A 206 -9.06 -1.90 18.08
C ARG A 206 -9.05 -1.55 16.59
N SER A 207 -7.88 -1.56 15.94
CA SER A 207 -7.71 -1.20 14.54
C SER A 207 -8.66 -1.94 13.60
N LEU A 208 -9.21 -1.21 12.62
CA LEU A 208 -9.79 -1.80 11.42
C LEU A 208 -8.68 -2.44 10.59
N SER A 209 -8.87 -3.69 10.23
CA SER A 209 -8.00 -4.40 9.30
C SER A 209 -8.78 -4.85 8.09
N PHE A 210 -8.14 -4.82 6.92
CA PHE A 210 -8.78 -5.16 5.65
C PHE A 210 -7.96 -6.20 4.88
N LYS A 211 -8.68 -7.20 4.37
CA LYS A 211 -8.18 -8.07 3.30
C LYS A 211 -8.83 -7.64 1.98
N TRP A 212 -7.99 -7.28 1.02
CA TRP A 212 -8.35 -6.95 -0.36
C TRP A 212 -8.08 -8.16 -1.24
N THR A 213 -8.99 -8.48 -2.15
CA THR A 213 -8.85 -9.62 -3.07
C THR A 213 -9.28 -9.21 -4.47
N LEU A 214 -8.41 -9.40 -5.46
CA LEU A 214 -8.66 -9.18 -6.88
C LEU A 214 -8.07 -10.37 -7.67
N GLY A 215 -8.91 -11.31 -8.10
CA GLY A 215 -8.42 -12.56 -8.69
C GLY A 215 -7.49 -13.32 -7.75
N ASP A 216 -6.29 -13.65 -8.20
CA ASP A 216 -5.27 -14.32 -7.40
C ASP A 216 -4.48 -13.34 -6.48
N PHE A 217 -4.62 -12.04 -6.67
CA PHE A 217 -3.96 -11.04 -5.82
C PHE A 217 -4.69 -10.86 -4.51
N SER A 218 -3.93 -10.75 -3.41
CA SER A 218 -4.44 -10.37 -2.10
C SER A 218 -3.51 -9.37 -1.41
N PHE A 219 -4.13 -8.38 -0.75
CA PHE A 219 -3.44 -7.39 0.05
C PHE A 219 -4.02 -7.36 1.46
N LEU A 220 -3.17 -7.35 2.48
CA LEU A 220 -3.56 -7.24 3.88
C LEU A 220 -2.97 -5.95 4.47
N CYS A 221 -3.84 -5.15 5.10
CA CYS A 221 -3.45 -4.04 5.95
C CYS A 221 -4.20 -4.12 7.29
N CYS A 222 -3.47 -4.01 8.40
CA CYS A 222 -4.03 -4.23 9.74
C CYS A 222 -4.00 -2.96 10.62
N GLY A 223 -3.73 -1.78 10.06
CA GLY A 223 -3.51 -0.58 10.86
C GLY A 223 -2.40 -0.82 11.88
N ASP A 224 -2.65 -0.48 13.12
CA ASP A 224 -1.70 -0.69 14.22
C ASP A 224 -2.11 -1.86 15.14
N LEU A 225 -2.81 -2.86 14.57
CA LEU A 225 -3.25 -4.04 15.33
C LEU A 225 -2.12 -4.64 16.14
N THR A 226 -2.40 -5.08 17.36
CA THR A 226 -1.35 -5.47 18.30
C THR A 226 -1.22 -6.99 18.48
N TRP A 227 -0.10 -7.39 19.04
CA TRP A 227 0.44 -8.74 19.11
C TRP A 227 -0.57 -9.85 19.46
N ASN A 228 -1.34 -9.67 20.54
CA ASN A 228 -2.31 -10.70 20.96
C ASN A 228 -3.52 -10.74 20.04
N THR A 229 -3.96 -9.58 19.52
CA THR A 229 -5.10 -9.52 18.58
C THR A 229 -4.74 -10.12 17.23
N GLU A 230 -3.52 -9.89 16.73
CA GLU A 230 -3.00 -10.57 15.55
C GLU A 230 -3.01 -12.10 15.69
N ALA A 231 -2.58 -12.61 16.86
CA ALA A 231 -2.62 -14.05 17.12
C ALA A 231 -4.05 -14.58 17.15
N ARG A 232 -4.98 -13.88 17.80
CA ARG A 232 -6.39 -14.30 17.85
C ARG A 232 -7.03 -14.39 16.46
N LEU A 233 -6.64 -13.52 15.53
CA LEU A 233 -7.15 -13.50 14.16
C LEU A 233 -6.81 -14.79 13.39
N VAL A 234 -5.66 -15.41 13.69
CA VAL A 234 -5.15 -16.55 12.89
C VAL A 234 -4.96 -17.84 13.67
N THR A 235 -5.32 -17.88 14.96
CA THR A 235 -5.18 -19.10 15.78
C THR A 235 -6.50 -19.56 16.33
N PRO A 236 -6.78 -20.87 16.34
CA PRO A 236 -5.96 -21.99 15.83
C PRO A 236 -6.05 -22.19 14.31
N LYS A 237 -6.88 -21.45 13.59
CA LYS A 237 -7.07 -21.52 12.13
C LYS A 237 -6.87 -20.17 11.50
N ASN A 238 -6.34 -20.16 10.27
CA ASN A 238 -6.11 -18.95 9.50
C ASN A 238 -7.27 -18.67 8.52
N PRO A 239 -8.16 -17.70 8.80
CA PRO A 239 -9.25 -17.32 7.90
C PRO A 239 -8.77 -16.47 6.71
N LEU A 240 -7.53 -15.96 6.75
CA LEU A 240 -6.99 -15.04 5.75
C LEU A 240 -6.41 -15.77 4.53
N GLY A 241 -5.95 -17.03 4.73
CA GLY A 241 -5.14 -17.72 3.72
C GLY A 241 -3.77 -17.05 3.54
N THR A 242 -3.14 -17.30 2.38
CA THR A 242 -1.88 -16.66 2.01
C THR A 242 -2.13 -15.27 1.41
N ILE A 243 -1.16 -14.36 1.59
CA ILE A 243 -1.24 -12.95 1.17
C ILE A 243 -0.10 -12.65 0.18
N GLU A 244 -0.42 -11.97 -0.92
CA GLU A 244 0.58 -11.58 -1.90
C GLU A 244 1.34 -10.32 -1.49
N LEU A 245 0.62 -9.30 -0.99
CA LEU A 245 1.18 -8.04 -0.52
C LEU A 245 0.75 -7.77 0.92
N PHE A 246 1.70 -7.55 1.82
CA PHE A 246 1.44 -7.26 3.23
C PHE A 246 1.94 -5.86 3.59
N MET A 247 1.05 -4.99 4.03
CA MET A 247 1.45 -3.78 4.73
C MET A 247 1.80 -4.17 6.17
N VAL A 248 3.09 -4.09 6.49
CA VAL A 248 3.63 -4.50 7.79
C VAL A 248 2.93 -3.70 8.89
N THR A 249 2.32 -4.43 9.81
CA THR A 249 1.45 -3.86 10.85
C THR A 249 2.20 -2.87 11.72
N HIS A 250 1.53 -1.80 12.15
CA HIS A 250 2.00 -0.85 13.16
C HIS A 250 3.38 -0.28 12.80
N HIS A 251 3.51 0.22 11.58
CA HIS A 251 4.78 0.77 11.04
C HIS A 251 5.98 -0.18 11.16
N GLY A 252 5.75 -1.46 11.46
CA GLY A 252 6.80 -2.44 11.73
C GLY A 252 7.39 -2.37 13.14
N LEU A 253 6.64 -1.89 14.12
CA LEU A 253 7.04 -1.97 15.53
C LEU A 253 6.96 -3.41 16.06
N ASN A 254 7.78 -3.71 17.09
CA ASN A 254 7.90 -5.05 17.66
C ASN A 254 6.78 -5.43 18.66
N VAL A 255 5.85 -4.52 18.93
CA VAL A 255 4.61 -4.77 19.69
C VAL A 255 3.50 -5.33 18.80
N SER A 256 3.80 -5.51 17.52
CA SER A 256 2.97 -6.10 16.48
C SER A 256 3.81 -7.03 15.61
N ASN A 257 3.25 -7.54 14.52
CA ASN A 257 3.91 -8.47 13.60
C ASN A 257 4.24 -9.82 14.24
N ASN A 258 3.22 -10.35 14.94
CA ASN A 258 3.30 -11.65 15.61
C ASN A 258 3.71 -12.75 14.62
N PRO A 259 4.71 -13.57 14.92
CA PRO A 259 5.13 -14.65 14.03
C PRO A 259 3.99 -15.59 13.64
N ALA A 260 3.00 -15.83 14.54
CA ALA A 260 1.84 -16.67 14.23
C ALA A 260 0.99 -16.06 13.11
N LEU A 261 0.89 -14.72 13.01
CA LEU A 261 0.24 -14.04 11.89
C LEU A 261 1.13 -14.05 10.66
N VAL A 262 2.34 -13.48 10.79
CA VAL A 262 3.23 -13.20 9.64
C VAL A 262 3.59 -14.48 8.88
N TRP A 263 3.87 -15.58 9.60
CA TRP A 263 4.20 -16.85 8.96
C TRP A 263 2.96 -17.60 8.44
N ALA A 264 1.77 -17.39 9.04
CA ALA A 264 0.54 -18.02 8.55
C ALA A 264 0.02 -17.38 7.26
N ILE A 265 0.19 -16.07 7.09
CA ILE A 265 -0.19 -15.36 5.85
C ILE A 265 0.87 -15.50 4.76
N ASP A 266 2.08 -15.91 5.10
CA ASP A 266 3.18 -16.25 4.19
C ASP A 266 3.33 -15.24 3.02
N PRO A 267 3.57 -13.94 3.27
CA PRO A 267 3.52 -12.91 2.24
C PRO A 267 4.66 -13.02 1.23
N ARG A 268 4.37 -12.67 -0.06
CA ARG A 268 5.41 -12.56 -1.09
C ARG A 268 6.17 -11.25 -1.03
N VAL A 269 5.48 -10.18 -0.76
CA VAL A 269 6.06 -8.84 -0.62
C VAL A 269 5.54 -8.19 0.65
N ALA A 270 6.42 -7.56 1.39
CA ALA A 270 6.10 -6.79 2.58
C ALA A 270 6.52 -5.33 2.38
N VAL A 271 5.64 -4.39 2.73
CA VAL A 271 5.91 -2.94 2.70
C VAL A 271 5.76 -2.37 4.09
N THR A 272 6.82 -1.77 4.62
CA THR A 272 6.83 -1.13 5.94
C THR A 272 6.65 0.37 5.80
N CYS A 273 5.56 0.91 6.36
CA CYS A 273 5.26 2.34 6.38
C CYS A 273 5.89 3.00 7.62
N ASN A 274 7.21 2.98 7.70
CA ASN A 274 7.98 3.53 8.82
C ASN A 274 8.45 4.96 8.55
N GLY A 275 8.88 5.64 9.61
CA GLY A 275 9.62 6.89 9.54
C GLY A 275 11.14 6.69 9.73
N PRO A 276 11.91 7.80 9.76
CA PRO A 276 13.35 7.73 9.94
C PRO A 276 13.80 7.20 11.32
N THR A 277 12.92 7.29 12.33
CA THR A 277 13.20 6.84 13.70
C THR A 277 12.08 6.00 14.31
N LYS A 278 10.87 6.01 13.72
CA LYS A 278 9.71 5.25 14.19
C LYS A 278 9.44 4.07 13.25
N GLY A 279 9.30 2.89 13.82
CA GLY A 279 8.94 1.68 13.07
C GLY A 279 10.12 0.98 12.39
N GLY A 280 9.80 -0.08 11.65
CA GLY A 280 10.80 -0.91 10.98
C GLY A 280 11.73 -1.64 11.96
N ALA A 281 11.24 -2.02 13.15
CA ALA A 281 12.03 -2.64 14.20
C ALA A 281 12.79 -3.89 13.72
N LYS A 282 13.97 -4.10 14.27
CA LYS A 282 14.85 -5.24 13.95
C LYS A 282 14.16 -6.59 14.11
N GLU A 283 13.38 -6.76 15.17
CA GLU A 283 12.65 -7.98 15.46
C GLU A 283 11.59 -8.28 14.39
N THR A 284 10.90 -7.24 13.92
CA THR A 284 9.94 -7.34 12.82
C THR A 284 10.64 -7.74 11.52
N GLN A 285 11.78 -7.12 11.21
CA GLN A 285 12.58 -7.49 10.04
C GLN A 285 13.05 -8.96 10.11
N GLN A 286 13.45 -9.42 11.30
CA GLN A 286 13.85 -10.82 11.53
C GLN A 286 12.66 -11.78 11.37
N THR A 287 11.47 -11.40 11.81
CA THR A 287 10.25 -12.19 11.63
C THR A 287 9.89 -12.32 10.15
N LEU A 288 9.94 -11.24 9.39
CA LEU A 288 9.68 -11.22 7.94
C LEU A 288 10.70 -12.09 7.18
N ARG A 289 11.98 -12.01 7.48
CA ARG A 289 13.04 -12.82 6.81
C ARG A 289 12.91 -14.32 7.01
N LYS A 290 12.11 -14.77 7.98
CA LYS A 290 11.80 -16.19 8.19
C LYS A 290 10.61 -16.68 7.35
N VAL A 291 9.94 -15.81 6.64
CA VAL A 291 8.85 -16.18 5.72
C VAL A 291 9.43 -16.86 4.49
N GLY A 292 9.01 -18.09 4.22
CA GLY A 292 9.59 -18.90 3.15
C GLY A 292 9.30 -18.40 1.74
N SER A 293 8.14 -17.77 1.53
CA SER A 293 7.73 -17.24 0.23
C SER A 293 8.16 -15.79 -0.04
N LEU A 294 8.76 -15.11 0.96
CA LEU A 294 9.07 -13.69 0.85
C LEU A 294 10.11 -13.42 -0.25
N GLN A 295 9.74 -12.63 -1.23
CA GLN A 295 10.59 -12.24 -2.35
C GLN A 295 11.22 -10.86 -2.17
N ALA A 296 10.51 -9.94 -1.49
CA ALA A 296 11.01 -8.60 -1.24
C ALA A 296 10.41 -7.96 0.02
N MET A 297 11.23 -7.12 0.64
CA MET A 297 10.82 -6.19 1.69
C MET A 297 11.11 -4.77 1.21
N TYR A 298 10.12 -3.89 1.32
CA TYR A 298 10.24 -2.47 1.05
C TYR A 298 10.02 -1.66 2.32
N GLN A 299 10.62 -0.47 2.40
CA GLN A 299 10.43 0.49 3.49
C GLN A 299 10.24 1.89 2.94
N LEU A 300 9.35 2.68 3.55
CA LEU A 300 9.23 4.09 3.21
C LEU A 300 10.46 4.88 3.63
N HIS A 301 11.05 4.56 4.79
CA HIS A 301 12.27 5.20 5.26
C HIS A 301 13.34 4.20 5.65
N ARG A 302 14.59 4.61 5.43
CA ARG A 302 15.70 4.07 6.19
C ARG A 302 15.53 4.44 7.66
N ASN A 303 15.45 3.45 8.54
CA ASN A 303 15.53 3.72 9.97
C ASN A 303 17.00 4.01 10.32
N VAL A 304 17.28 5.24 10.78
CA VAL A 304 18.65 5.71 11.06
C VAL A 304 19.27 5.08 12.31
N GLN A 305 18.47 4.40 13.13
CA GLN A 305 18.90 3.71 14.33
C GLN A 305 19.36 2.26 14.06
N LEU A 306 19.12 1.76 12.83
CA LEU A 306 19.44 0.39 12.43
C LEU A 306 20.62 0.35 11.46
N THR A 307 21.33 -0.76 11.48
CA THR A 307 22.37 -1.06 10.47
C THR A 307 21.73 -1.48 9.14
N ALA A 308 22.53 -1.55 8.09
CA ALA A 308 22.00 -1.87 6.75
C ALA A 308 21.47 -3.31 6.65
N ASP A 309 22.01 -4.25 7.41
CA ASP A 309 21.59 -5.66 7.46
C ASP A 309 20.37 -5.91 8.36
N GLU A 310 19.98 -4.93 9.18
CA GLU A 310 18.81 -5.00 10.06
C GLU A 310 17.53 -4.46 9.42
N GLN A 311 17.57 -3.98 8.19
CA GLN A 311 16.44 -3.38 7.49
C GLN A 311 16.36 -3.89 6.03
N ALA A 312 15.42 -3.37 5.24
CA ALA A 312 15.30 -3.72 3.82
C ALA A 312 16.57 -3.35 3.04
N PRO A 313 16.86 -4.01 1.91
CA PRO A 313 17.95 -3.59 1.02
C PRO A 313 17.82 -2.13 0.64
N ALA A 314 18.94 -1.40 0.56
CA ALA A 314 18.94 0.03 0.24
C ALA A 314 18.18 0.39 -1.05
N SER A 315 18.18 -0.51 -2.04
CA SER A 315 17.43 -0.34 -3.30
C SER A 315 15.91 -0.48 -3.14
N HIS A 316 15.41 -0.91 -1.99
CA HIS A 316 14.00 -1.06 -1.66
C HIS A 316 13.53 -0.06 -0.57
N ILE A 317 14.37 0.91 -0.24
CA ILE A 317 14.04 1.97 0.71
C ILE A 317 13.75 3.24 -0.08
N ALA A 318 12.55 3.79 0.07
CA ALA A 318 12.10 4.94 -0.73
C ALA A 318 12.81 6.24 -0.33
N ASN A 319 13.00 6.47 0.97
CA ASN A 319 13.58 7.70 1.51
C ASN A 319 14.76 7.37 2.42
N GLY A 320 15.93 7.94 2.12
CA GLY A 320 17.13 7.82 2.95
C GLY A 320 17.31 9.04 3.84
N GLY A 321 17.78 8.85 5.07
CA GLY A 321 18.15 9.94 5.95
C GLY A 321 17.05 10.41 6.88
N THR A 322 17.22 11.63 7.41
CA THR A 322 16.33 12.25 8.39
C THR A 322 15.22 13.06 7.69
N THR A 323 14.25 13.55 8.48
CA THR A 323 13.14 14.41 8.00
C THR A 323 13.61 15.65 7.23
N ALA A 324 14.71 16.25 7.65
CA ALA A 324 15.29 17.40 6.94
C ALA A 324 15.85 16.96 5.57
N GLY A 325 15.22 17.39 4.48
CA GLY A 325 15.59 17.02 3.11
C GLY A 325 14.96 15.73 2.61
N CYS A 326 13.98 15.16 3.33
CA CYS A 326 13.20 14.03 2.84
C CYS A 326 12.35 14.43 1.62
N GLU A 327 12.49 13.68 0.52
CA GLU A 327 11.75 13.95 -0.73
C GLU A 327 10.28 13.48 -0.65
N GLY A 328 9.92 12.69 0.36
CA GLY A 328 8.57 12.16 0.53
C GLY A 328 8.13 11.23 -0.58
N ARG A 329 9.06 10.39 -1.06
CA ARG A 329 8.78 9.39 -2.10
C ARG A 329 7.85 8.31 -1.59
N SER A 330 6.83 8.04 -2.36
CA SER A 330 5.88 6.95 -2.12
C SER A 330 6.36 5.63 -2.74
N ILE A 331 5.86 4.51 -2.21
CA ILE A 331 5.96 3.20 -2.84
C ILE A 331 4.61 2.91 -3.51
N LYS A 332 4.62 2.43 -4.75
CA LYS A 332 3.42 2.06 -5.48
C LYS A 332 3.43 0.58 -5.82
N ALA A 333 2.38 -0.14 -5.46
CA ALA A 333 2.05 -1.44 -6.03
C ALA A 333 0.96 -1.26 -7.08
N SER A 334 1.06 -1.96 -8.21
CA SER A 334 0.11 -1.86 -9.33
C SER A 334 -0.24 -3.26 -9.82
N VAL A 335 -1.47 -3.69 -9.56
CA VAL A 335 -1.97 -5.03 -9.86
C VAL A 335 -2.52 -5.07 -11.27
N ALA A 336 -2.17 -6.10 -12.03
CA ALA A 336 -2.68 -6.33 -13.38
C ALA A 336 -4.21 -6.53 -13.35
N PRO A 337 -4.94 -6.16 -14.45
CA PRO A 337 -6.40 -6.27 -14.49
C PRO A 337 -6.93 -7.69 -14.27
N ASP A 338 -6.14 -8.71 -14.61
CA ASP A 338 -6.47 -10.12 -14.40
C ASP A 338 -6.17 -10.64 -12.98
N GLY A 339 -5.59 -9.80 -12.11
CA GLY A 339 -5.25 -10.14 -10.73
C GLY A 339 -4.13 -11.17 -10.57
N ARG A 340 -3.41 -11.53 -11.65
CA ARG A 340 -2.40 -12.60 -11.63
C ARG A 340 -0.97 -12.15 -11.38
N SER A 341 -0.71 -10.86 -11.53
CA SER A 341 0.60 -10.29 -11.27
C SER A 341 0.48 -8.85 -10.79
N TYR A 342 1.53 -8.36 -10.15
CA TYR A 342 1.63 -6.96 -9.75
C TYR A 342 3.08 -6.48 -9.85
N THR A 343 3.24 -5.17 -9.91
CA THR A 343 4.55 -4.53 -9.87
C THR A 343 4.66 -3.68 -8.62
N VAL A 344 5.89 -3.51 -8.13
CA VAL A 344 6.21 -2.54 -7.08
C VAL A 344 7.28 -1.59 -7.58
N SER A 345 7.07 -0.30 -7.37
CA SER A 345 8.01 0.76 -7.75
C SER A 345 8.11 1.82 -6.65
N ILE A 346 9.17 2.58 -6.67
CA ILE A 346 9.40 3.73 -5.78
C ILE A 346 9.35 4.99 -6.62
N GLU A 347 8.60 5.99 -6.18
CA GLU A 347 8.47 7.28 -6.87
C GLU A 347 9.85 7.89 -7.15
N GLY A 348 10.09 8.30 -8.41
CA GLY A 348 11.34 8.93 -8.83
C GLY A 348 12.56 8.00 -8.92
N ILE A 349 12.38 6.68 -8.76
CA ILE A 349 13.43 5.69 -8.98
C ILE A 349 13.06 4.85 -10.21
N ASP A 350 14.01 4.77 -11.17
CA ASP A 350 13.83 4.01 -12.40
C ASP A 350 14.05 2.50 -12.17
N ARG A 351 13.16 1.93 -11.34
CA ARG A 351 13.11 0.49 -11.06
C ARG A 351 11.66 0.06 -10.86
N ILE A 352 11.29 -1.01 -11.53
CA ILE A 352 9.99 -1.66 -11.40
C ILE A 352 10.24 -3.15 -11.20
N ASP A 353 9.90 -3.65 -10.03
CA ASP A 353 9.97 -5.08 -9.71
C ASP A 353 8.61 -5.73 -9.98
N ARG A 354 8.61 -6.92 -10.62
CA ARG A 354 7.39 -7.65 -10.98
C ARG A 354 7.28 -8.94 -10.18
N TYR A 355 6.08 -9.24 -9.73
CA TYR A 355 5.72 -10.42 -8.92
C TYR A 355 4.52 -11.13 -9.54
N GLU A 356 4.57 -12.45 -9.60
CA GLU A 356 3.45 -13.28 -10.01
C GLU A 356 2.66 -13.73 -8.77
N CYS A 357 1.34 -13.69 -8.83
CA CYS A 357 0.49 -14.15 -7.72
C CYS A 357 0.40 -15.68 -7.69
N ARG A 358 0.23 -16.22 -6.49
CA ARG A 358 -0.08 -17.65 -6.31
C ARG A 358 -1.55 -17.87 -6.66
N PRO A 359 -1.90 -18.90 -7.45
CA PRO A 359 -3.29 -19.25 -7.68
C PRO A 359 -4.01 -19.49 -6.34
N HIS A 360 -5.17 -18.87 -6.15
CA HIS A 360 -6.03 -19.21 -5.02
C HIS A 360 -6.50 -20.67 -5.18
N ARG A 361 -6.16 -21.51 -4.19
CA ARG A 361 -6.58 -22.92 -4.12
C ARG A 361 -7.91 -23.05 -3.40
#